data_d8b07210b5a7c39fd1226da8971c6f5b
#
_entry.id   d8b07210b5a7c39fd1226da8971c6f5b
#
_cell.length_a   1.000
_cell.length_b   1.000
_cell.length_c   1.000
_cell.angle_alpha   90.00
_cell.angle_beta   90.00
_cell.angle_gamma   90.00
#
_symmetry.space_group_name_H-M   'P 1'
#
loop_
_entity.id
_entity.type
_entity.pdbx_description
1 polymer ?
#
loop_
_entity_poly.entity_id
_entity_poly.type
_entity_poly.pdbx_seq_one_letter_code
_entity_poly.pdbx_strand_id
1 'polypeptide(L)'
;MHRQILPTALLRLIDELGSLPGVSPRTAERYAYHLLRASDKKSHTLADSLAKLHTQVSTCPITFALIDFDEQYSKLYTDESRNKQLVALVEEPLDIVALEKTGQFNGTYHVLGGAISPIDGVGPEQLHIPELIERIKNDTVTELIIATNASVEGESTALFLQKYLQDAGVEVEMSRLARGIPVGVDLEYADQITLSHALDGRRKL
;
A
#
# COMPACT_ATOMS: atom_id res chain seq x y z
N MET A 1 -1.55 -32.04 22.99
CA MET A 1 -2.17 -32.58 24.21
C MET A 1 -2.44 -31.53 25.31
N HIS A 2 -1.89 -30.29 25.24
CA HIS A 2 -2.15 -29.21 26.21
C HIS A 2 -3.44 -28.39 25.97
N ARG A 3 -4.07 -28.50 24.79
CA ARG A 3 -5.29 -27.73 24.43
C ARG A 3 -6.54 -28.07 25.25
N GLN A 4 -6.60 -29.22 25.90
CA GLN A 4 -7.78 -29.63 26.68
C GLN A 4 -7.87 -29.03 28.10
N ILE A 5 -6.89 -28.27 28.54
CA ILE A 5 -6.81 -27.70 29.89
C ILE A 5 -7.39 -26.27 29.95
N LEU A 6 -7.44 -25.58 28.82
CA LEU A 6 -7.93 -24.20 28.74
C LEU A 6 -9.43 -24.15 28.40
N PRO A 7 -10.16 -23.12 28.90
CA PRO A 7 -11.56 -22.91 28.53
C PRO A 7 -11.73 -22.73 27.02
N THR A 8 -12.81 -23.26 26.47
CA THR A 8 -13.11 -23.23 25.03
C THR A 8 -13.11 -21.82 24.45
N ALA A 9 -13.63 -20.82 25.18
CA ALA A 9 -13.66 -19.43 24.74
C ALA A 9 -12.24 -18.87 24.56
N LEU A 10 -11.32 -19.22 25.48
CA LEU A 10 -9.93 -18.77 25.38
C LEU A 10 -9.21 -19.45 24.22
N LEU A 11 -9.46 -20.74 23.99
CA LEU A 11 -8.89 -21.47 22.85
C LEU A 11 -9.34 -20.88 21.51
N ARG A 12 -10.63 -20.56 21.35
CA ARG A 12 -11.14 -19.90 20.14
C ARG A 12 -10.43 -18.56 19.89
N LEU A 13 -10.28 -17.73 20.92
CA LEU A 13 -9.58 -16.46 20.78
C LEU A 13 -8.10 -16.65 20.38
N ILE A 14 -7.43 -17.66 20.94
CA ILE A 14 -6.04 -18.00 20.56
C ILE A 14 -5.98 -18.43 19.09
N ASP A 15 -6.91 -19.26 18.64
CA ASP A 15 -6.96 -19.75 17.26
C ASP A 15 -7.21 -18.59 16.28
N GLU A 16 -8.17 -17.69 16.57
CA GLU A 16 -8.45 -16.51 15.74
C GLU A 16 -7.24 -15.55 15.67
N LEU A 17 -6.61 -15.24 16.80
CA LEU A 17 -5.41 -14.42 16.82
C LEU A 17 -4.22 -15.08 16.12
N GLY A 18 -4.13 -16.41 16.21
CA GLY A 18 -3.08 -17.21 15.55
C GLY A 18 -3.25 -17.33 14.04
N SER A 19 -4.45 -17.05 13.51
CA SER A 19 -4.70 -17.00 12.06
C SER A 19 -4.16 -15.74 11.39
N LEU A 20 -3.82 -14.72 12.19
CA LEU A 20 -3.30 -13.45 11.64
C LEU A 20 -1.86 -13.62 11.10
N PRO A 21 -1.54 -13.03 9.95
CA PRO A 21 -0.18 -13.08 9.38
C PRO A 21 0.87 -12.59 10.39
N GLY A 22 1.97 -13.32 10.52
CA GLY A 22 3.08 -12.96 11.42
C GLY A 22 2.83 -13.22 12.90
N VAL A 23 1.67 -13.75 13.28
CA VAL A 23 1.35 -14.10 14.68
C VAL A 23 1.70 -15.56 14.94
N SER A 24 2.77 -15.80 15.72
CA SER A 24 3.13 -17.15 16.15
C SER A 24 2.13 -17.69 17.19
N PRO A 25 1.99 -19.03 17.35
CA PRO A 25 1.11 -19.61 18.37
C PRO A 25 1.37 -19.07 19.78
N ARG A 26 2.65 -18.90 20.14
CA ARG A 26 3.03 -18.33 21.45
C ARG A 26 2.63 -16.85 21.59
N THR A 27 2.66 -16.09 20.49
CA THR A 27 2.21 -14.70 20.49
C THR A 27 0.71 -14.61 20.63
N ALA A 28 -0.05 -15.48 19.93
CA ALA A 28 -1.50 -15.58 20.05
C ALA A 28 -1.95 -15.90 21.49
N GLU A 29 -1.33 -16.89 22.13
CA GLU A 29 -1.57 -17.22 23.54
C GLU A 29 -1.32 -16.00 24.44
N ARG A 30 -0.20 -15.31 24.25
CA ARG A 30 0.14 -14.13 25.04
C ARG A 30 -0.87 -12.99 24.88
N TYR A 31 -1.36 -12.75 23.65
CA TYR A 31 -2.37 -11.73 23.38
C TYR A 31 -3.73 -12.11 24.00
N ALA A 32 -4.18 -13.34 23.82
CA ALA A 32 -5.42 -13.82 24.40
C ALA A 32 -5.40 -13.72 25.93
N TYR A 33 -4.28 -14.10 26.55
CA TYR A 33 -4.13 -14.01 28.01
C TYR A 33 -4.05 -12.55 28.50
N HIS A 34 -3.43 -11.66 27.73
CA HIS A 34 -3.43 -10.23 28.02
C HIS A 34 -4.86 -9.65 27.99
N LEU A 35 -5.66 -10.00 26.98
CA LEU A 35 -7.05 -9.56 26.85
C LEU A 35 -7.92 -10.10 27.99
N LEU A 36 -7.72 -11.39 28.38
CA LEU A 36 -8.44 -11.98 29.50
C LEU A 36 -8.18 -11.25 30.82
N ARG A 37 -6.96 -10.72 31.04
CA ARG A 37 -6.58 -9.97 32.23
C ARG A 37 -6.88 -8.47 32.14
N ALA A 38 -7.17 -7.97 30.96
CA ALA A 38 -7.55 -6.58 30.76
C ALA A 38 -8.97 -6.32 31.28
N SER A 39 -9.34 -5.05 31.35
CA SER A 39 -10.72 -4.69 31.66
C SER A 39 -11.66 -5.15 30.56
N ASP A 40 -12.88 -5.54 30.92
CA ASP A 40 -13.95 -5.89 30.00
C ASP A 40 -14.18 -4.80 28.94
N LYS A 41 -14.12 -3.52 29.33
CA LYS A 41 -14.20 -2.36 28.43
C LYS A 41 -13.16 -2.43 27.29
N LYS A 42 -11.92 -2.86 27.57
CA LYS A 42 -10.87 -2.93 26.54
C LYS A 42 -11.18 -4.02 25.51
N SER A 43 -11.66 -5.17 25.97
CA SER A 43 -12.06 -6.27 25.10
C SER A 43 -13.25 -5.88 24.20
N HIS A 44 -14.26 -5.23 24.76
CA HIS A 44 -15.39 -4.71 23.99
C HIS A 44 -14.96 -3.66 22.97
N THR A 45 -14.10 -2.70 23.33
CA THR A 45 -13.61 -1.69 22.38
C THR A 45 -12.88 -2.32 21.20
N LEU A 46 -12.05 -3.35 21.44
CA LEU A 46 -11.38 -4.09 20.36
C LEU A 46 -12.39 -4.84 19.48
N ALA A 47 -13.34 -5.54 20.10
CA ALA A 47 -14.39 -6.25 19.38
C ALA A 47 -15.23 -5.32 18.49
N ASP A 48 -15.62 -4.16 19.02
CA ASP A 48 -16.37 -3.14 18.29
C ASP A 48 -15.56 -2.57 17.10
N SER A 49 -14.25 -2.34 17.30
CA SER A 49 -13.38 -1.85 16.23
C SER A 49 -13.27 -2.86 15.09
N LEU A 50 -13.09 -4.14 15.43
CA LEU A 50 -13.04 -5.23 14.44
C LEU A 50 -14.38 -5.38 13.70
N ALA A 51 -15.50 -5.38 14.44
CA ALA A 51 -16.83 -5.53 13.85
C ALA A 51 -17.19 -4.39 12.88
N LYS A 52 -16.70 -3.19 13.14
CA LYS A 52 -16.98 -2.00 12.34
C LYS A 52 -16.01 -1.78 11.18
N LEU A 53 -14.87 -2.47 11.15
CA LEU A 53 -13.81 -2.23 10.18
C LEU A 53 -14.31 -2.22 8.73
N HIS A 54 -15.05 -3.23 8.32
CA HIS A 54 -15.58 -3.36 6.95
C HIS A 54 -16.78 -2.45 6.63
N THR A 55 -17.41 -1.86 7.65
CA THR A 55 -18.56 -0.97 7.48
C THR A 55 -18.20 0.50 7.60
N GLN A 56 -17.03 0.81 8.18
CA GLN A 56 -16.57 2.18 8.40
C GLN A 56 -15.37 2.58 7.52
N VAL A 57 -14.86 1.67 6.70
CA VAL A 57 -13.83 1.97 5.71
C VAL A 57 -14.41 1.76 4.33
N SER A 58 -14.17 2.72 3.46
CA SER A 58 -14.56 2.70 2.06
C SER A 58 -13.35 3.01 1.17
N THR A 59 -13.54 2.95 -0.14
CA THR A 59 -12.51 3.26 -1.13
C THR A 59 -12.93 4.50 -1.92
N CYS A 60 -12.03 5.45 -2.07
CA CYS A 60 -12.25 6.63 -2.89
C CYS A 60 -12.47 6.22 -4.36
N PRO A 61 -13.55 6.65 -5.02
CA PRO A 61 -13.86 6.23 -6.38
C PRO A 61 -12.91 6.79 -7.45
N ILE A 62 -12.06 7.77 -7.09
CA ILE A 62 -11.10 8.39 -8.03
C ILE A 62 -9.67 7.92 -7.77
N THR A 63 -9.27 7.86 -6.51
CA THR A 63 -7.87 7.59 -6.13
C THR A 63 -7.62 6.17 -5.67
N PHE A 64 -8.69 5.43 -5.36
CA PHE A 64 -8.69 4.10 -4.74
C PHE A 64 -7.96 4.04 -3.39
N ALA A 65 -7.69 5.20 -2.78
CA ALA A 65 -7.22 5.30 -1.41
C ALA A 65 -8.36 4.95 -0.43
N LEU A 66 -7.98 4.46 0.75
CA LEU A 66 -8.94 4.21 1.83
C LEU A 66 -9.46 5.54 2.40
N ILE A 67 -10.76 5.60 2.64
CA ILE A 67 -11.47 6.74 3.21
C ILE A 67 -12.45 6.26 4.28
N ASP A 68 -12.91 7.17 5.14
CA ASP A 68 -14.03 6.89 6.02
C ASP A 68 -15.30 6.68 5.19
N PHE A 69 -16.23 5.82 5.66
CA PHE A 69 -17.41 5.42 4.88
C PHE A 69 -18.39 6.58 4.57
N ASP A 70 -18.34 7.65 5.37
CA ASP A 70 -19.14 8.87 5.22
C ASP A 70 -18.44 9.94 4.35
N GLU A 71 -17.21 9.69 3.92
CA GLU A 71 -16.49 10.54 2.98
C GLU A 71 -16.75 10.10 1.54
N GLN A 72 -16.93 11.07 0.65
CA GLN A 72 -17.13 10.82 -0.77
C GLN A 72 -15.80 10.64 -1.51
N TYR A 73 -14.78 11.39 -1.11
CA TYR A 73 -13.46 11.39 -1.75
C TYR A 73 -12.34 11.45 -0.71
N SER A 74 -11.16 11.01 -1.12
CA SER A 74 -9.95 11.11 -0.30
C SER A 74 -9.64 12.58 0.04
N LYS A 75 -9.31 12.86 1.29
CA LYS A 75 -8.88 14.20 1.76
C LYS A 75 -7.66 14.70 0.99
N LEU A 76 -6.73 13.79 0.64
CA LEU A 76 -5.55 14.13 -0.16
C LEU A 76 -5.90 14.50 -1.60
N TYR A 77 -7.05 14.08 -2.11
CA TYR A 77 -7.53 14.47 -3.44
C TYR A 77 -8.32 15.78 -3.41
N THR A 78 -9.08 16.03 -2.34
CA THR A 78 -9.92 17.24 -2.21
C THR A 78 -9.16 18.45 -1.67
N ASP A 79 -7.96 18.26 -1.12
CA ASP A 79 -7.11 19.34 -0.62
C ASP A 79 -6.67 20.24 -1.79
N GLU A 80 -7.14 21.49 -1.79
CA GLU A 80 -6.85 22.48 -2.82
C GLU A 80 -5.38 22.93 -2.84
N SER A 81 -4.63 22.70 -1.76
CA SER A 81 -3.20 23.00 -1.71
C SER A 81 -2.35 22.00 -2.50
N ARG A 82 -2.93 20.86 -2.92
CA ARG A 82 -2.24 19.81 -3.65
C ARG A 82 -2.36 19.95 -5.16
N ASN A 83 -1.29 19.61 -5.84
CA ASN A 83 -1.25 19.62 -7.29
C ASN A 83 -1.87 18.34 -7.87
N LYS A 84 -3.08 18.44 -8.44
CA LYS A 84 -3.77 17.30 -9.07
C LYS A 84 -3.15 16.86 -10.39
N GLN A 85 -2.34 17.69 -11.01
CA GLN A 85 -1.61 17.34 -12.25
C GLN A 85 -0.38 16.48 -11.99
N LEU A 86 0.02 16.34 -10.71
CA LEU A 86 1.11 15.47 -10.26
C LEU A 86 0.52 14.28 -9.50
N VAL A 87 0.67 13.08 -10.04
CA VAL A 87 0.09 11.87 -9.46
C VAL A 87 1.18 10.85 -9.12
N ALA A 88 1.23 10.40 -7.88
CA ALA A 88 2.02 9.25 -7.49
C ALA A 88 1.18 7.97 -7.57
N LEU A 89 1.62 7.03 -8.39
CA LEU A 89 1.00 5.73 -8.58
C LEU A 89 1.62 4.73 -7.60
N VAL A 90 0.82 4.21 -6.70
CA VAL A 90 1.24 3.25 -5.67
C VAL A 90 0.52 1.91 -5.84
N GLU A 91 1.10 0.83 -5.32
CA GLU A 91 0.47 -0.50 -5.39
C GLU A 91 -0.67 -0.61 -4.38
N GLU A 92 -0.42 -0.23 -3.12
CA GLU A 92 -1.34 -0.43 -2.01
C GLU A 92 -1.68 0.88 -1.29
N PRO A 93 -2.86 0.98 -0.64
CA PRO A 93 -3.23 2.21 0.09
C PRO A 93 -2.24 2.59 1.20
N LEU A 94 -1.54 1.63 1.81
CA LEU A 94 -0.58 1.89 2.87
C LEU A 94 0.72 2.52 2.37
N ASP A 95 1.03 2.42 1.08
CA ASP A 95 2.20 3.08 0.46
C ASP A 95 2.04 4.60 0.52
N ILE A 96 0.80 5.10 0.42
CA ILE A 96 0.48 6.53 0.60
C ILE A 96 1.02 7.03 1.94
N VAL A 97 0.80 6.25 3.01
CA VAL A 97 1.25 6.63 4.37
C VAL A 97 2.77 6.75 4.45
N ALA A 98 3.49 5.88 3.71
CA ALA A 98 4.95 5.94 3.67
C ALA A 98 5.45 7.20 2.96
N LEU A 99 4.84 7.57 1.83
CA LEU A 99 5.20 8.77 1.08
C LEU A 99 4.80 10.05 1.83
N GLU A 100 3.61 10.12 2.42
CA GLU A 100 3.15 11.27 3.20
C GLU A 100 4.03 11.57 4.42
N LYS A 101 4.59 10.56 5.07
CA LYS A 101 5.53 10.74 6.19
C LYS A 101 6.78 11.54 5.81
N THR A 102 7.13 11.62 4.55
CA THR A 102 8.28 12.43 4.09
C THR A 102 7.99 13.93 4.13
N GLY A 103 6.73 14.34 4.03
CA GLY A 103 6.29 15.73 3.95
C GLY A 103 6.80 16.47 2.70
N GLN A 104 7.29 15.77 1.69
CA GLN A 104 7.90 16.38 0.50
C GLN A 104 7.03 16.29 -0.75
N PHE A 105 5.98 15.47 -0.73
CA PHE A 105 5.12 15.27 -1.87
C PHE A 105 3.83 16.09 -1.74
N ASN A 106 3.57 16.96 -2.71
CA ASN A 106 2.39 17.82 -2.73
C ASN A 106 1.39 17.46 -3.85
N GLY A 107 1.60 16.35 -4.53
CA GLY A 107 0.67 15.82 -5.52
C GLY A 107 -0.45 14.99 -4.90
N THR A 108 -1.16 14.25 -5.73
CA THR A 108 -2.21 13.31 -5.33
C THR A 108 -1.80 11.88 -5.64
N TYR A 109 -2.58 10.91 -5.18
CA TYR A 109 -2.24 9.49 -5.30
C TYR A 109 -3.23 8.74 -6.16
N HIS A 110 -2.77 7.67 -6.81
CA HIS A 110 -3.62 6.66 -7.42
C HIS A 110 -3.15 5.29 -6.96
N VAL A 111 -4.07 4.50 -6.38
CA VAL A 111 -3.78 3.15 -5.89
C VAL A 111 -4.17 2.15 -6.97
N LEU A 112 -3.22 1.31 -7.39
CA LEU A 112 -3.46 0.26 -8.39
C LEU A 112 -4.28 -0.90 -7.84
N GLY A 113 -4.16 -1.19 -6.53
CA GLY A 113 -4.74 -2.39 -5.91
C GLY A 113 -3.83 -3.62 -5.98
N GLY A 114 -2.54 -3.43 -6.30
CA GLY A 114 -1.53 -4.46 -6.37
C GLY A 114 -0.52 -4.25 -7.49
N ALA A 115 0.22 -5.31 -7.81
CA ALA A 115 1.14 -5.38 -8.94
C ALA A 115 0.77 -6.57 -9.86
N ILE A 116 1.13 -6.50 -11.13
CA ILE A 116 0.95 -7.61 -12.07
C ILE A 116 1.85 -8.77 -11.62
N SER A 117 1.24 -9.88 -11.26
CA SER A 117 1.91 -11.10 -10.81
C SER A 117 1.27 -12.33 -11.44
N PRO A 118 1.82 -12.87 -12.55
CA PRO A 118 1.30 -14.09 -13.16
C PRO A 118 1.34 -15.30 -12.22
N ILE A 119 2.31 -15.32 -11.30
CA ILE A 119 2.46 -16.41 -10.33
C ILE A 119 1.29 -16.42 -9.33
N ASP A 120 0.84 -15.23 -8.91
CA ASP A 120 -0.28 -15.07 -7.98
C ASP A 120 -1.63 -14.95 -8.72
N GLY A 121 -1.62 -15.03 -10.06
CA GLY A 121 -2.80 -14.91 -10.89
C GLY A 121 -3.36 -13.50 -10.97
N VAL A 122 -2.54 -12.46 -10.70
CA VAL A 122 -2.95 -11.06 -10.80
C VAL A 122 -2.62 -10.52 -12.19
N GLY A 123 -3.65 -10.29 -12.99
CA GLY A 123 -3.56 -9.67 -14.31
C GLY A 123 -3.86 -8.16 -14.27
N PRO A 124 -3.58 -7.45 -15.37
CA PRO A 124 -3.82 -6.01 -15.46
C PRO A 124 -5.32 -5.64 -15.34
N GLU A 125 -6.22 -6.56 -15.66
CA GLU A 125 -7.67 -6.38 -15.55
C GLU A 125 -8.18 -6.36 -14.11
N GLN A 126 -7.37 -6.78 -13.15
CA GLN A 126 -7.67 -6.76 -11.72
C GLN A 126 -7.16 -5.49 -11.02
N LEU A 127 -6.42 -4.66 -11.78
CA LEU A 127 -5.83 -3.41 -11.28
C LEU A 127 -6.61 -2.20 -11.81
N HIS A 128 -6.58 -1.09 -11.06
CA HIS A 128 -7.28 0.16 -11.42
C HIS A 128 -6.57 0.95 -12.53
N ILE A 129 -6.19 0.25 -13.62
CA ILE A 129 -5.47 0.84 -14.75
C ILE A 129 -6.41 1.59 -15.71
N PRO A 130 -7.61 1.07 -16.04
CA PRO A 130 -8.57 1.82 -16.85
C PRO A 130 -8.96 3.16 -16.21
N GLU A 131 -9.20 3.16 -14.91
CA GLU A 131 -9.58 4.34 -14.14
C GLU A 131 -8.43 5.36 -14.04
N LEU A 132 -7.18 4.89 -14.06
CA LEU A 132 -6.01 5.77 -14.15
C LEU A 132 -6.03 6.57 -15.45
N ILE A 133 -6.34 5.94 -16.58
CA ILE A 133 -6.43 6.63 -17.90
C ILE A 133 -7.53 7.70 -17.86
N GLU A 134 -8.70 7.36 -17.35
CA GLU A 134 -9.79 8.33 -17.21
C GLU A 134 -9.38 9.51 -16.33
N ARG A 135 -8.70 9.23 -15.25
CA ARG A 135 -8.20 10.23 -14.32
C ARG A 135 -7.15 11.14 -14.96
N ILE A 136 -6.18 10.59 -15.70
CA ILE A 136 -5.15 11.37 -16.39
C ILE A 136 -5.81 12.42 -17.30
N LYS A 137 -6.88 12.05 -18.00
CA LYS A 137 -7.63 12.95 -18.88
C LYS A 137 -8.44 13.98 -18.09
N ASN A 138 -9.15 13.55 -17.04
CA ASN A 138 -10.06 14.41 -16.29
C ASN A 138 -9.32 15.45 -15.43
N ASP A 139 -8.24 15.04 -14.77
CA ASP A 139 -7.43 15.92 -13.92
C ASP A 139 -6.32 16.63 -14.70
N THR A 140 -6.21 16.39 -16.02
CA THR A 140 -5.14 16.93 -16.89
C THR A 140 -3.74 16.67 -16.30
N VAL A 141 -3.52 15.39 -15.90
CA VAL A 141 -2.26 14.98 -15.26
C VAL A 141 -1.09 15.20 -16.21
N THR A 142 -0.09 15.91 -15.76
CA THR A 142 1.13 16.22 -16.52
C THR A 142 2.29 15.29 -16.16
N GLU A 143 2.35 14.82 -14.91
CA GLU A 143 3.38 13.90 -14.45
C GLU A 143 2.78 12.75 -13.64
N LEU A 144 3.16 11.52 -14.00
CA LEU A 144 2.84 10.29 -13.30
C LEU A 144 4.13 9.70 -12.71
N ILE A 145 4.25 9.77 -11.38
CA ILE A 145 5.38 9.17 -10.67
C ILE A 145 5.05 7.71 -10.37
N ILE A 146 5.78 6.79 -10.96
CA ILE A 146 5.66 5.37 -10.70
C ILE A 146 6.34 5.07 -9.36
N ALA A 147 5.54 4.85 -8.33
CA ALA A 147 5.96 4.55 -6.97
C ALA A 147 5.61 3.10 -6.57
N THR A 148 5.72 2.18 -7.54
CA THR A 148 5.61 0.73 -7.29
C THR A 148 6.83 0.23 -6.51
N ASN A 149 6.67 -0.89 -5.82
CA ASN A 149 7.75 -1.52 -5.07
C ASN A 149 8.94 -1.88 -5.97
N ALA A 150 10.14 -1.93 -5.39
CA ALA A 150 11.36 -2.34 -6.08
C ALA A 150 11.45 -3.87 -6.17
N SER A 151 10.39 -4.51 -6.65
CA SER A 151 10.26 -5.95 -6.89
C SER A 151 10.21 -6.24 -8.40
N VAL A 152 10.31 -7.51 -8.77
CA VAL A 152 10.16 -7.94 -10.17
C VAL A 152 8.75 -7.62 -10.68
N GLU A 153 7.75 -7.81 -9.84
CA GLU A 153 6.34 -7.53 -10.13
C GLU A 153 6.11 -6.02 -10.32
N GLY A 154 6.66 -5.18 -9.43
CA GLY A 154 6.58 -3.73 -9.53
C GLY A 154 7.27 -3.18 -10.79
N GLU A 155 8.42 -3.77 -11.18
CA GLU A 155 9.10 -3.45 -12.45
C GLU A 155 8.25 -3.82 -13.67
N SER A 156 7.73 -5.05 -13.67
CA SER A 156 6.90 -5.55 -14.75
C SER A 156 5.64 -4.70 -14.90
N THR A 157 5.03 -4.30 -13.79
CA THR A 157 3.86 -3.43 -13.75
C THR A 157 4.16 -2.05 -14.34
N ALA A 158 5.31 -1.46 -13.98
CA ALA A 158 5.71 -0.16 -14.50
C ALA A 158 5.97 -0.19 -16.03
N LEU A 159 6.65 -1.24 -16.53
CA LEU A 159 6.87 -1.42 -17.97
C LEU A 159 5.56 -1.66 -18.73
N PHE A 160 4.66 -2.46 -18.15
CA PHE A 160 3.34 -2.66 -18.71
C PHE A 160 2.56 -1.36 -18.83
N LEU A 161 2.53 -0.55 -17.75
CA LEU A 161 1.84 0.73 -17.72
C LEU A 161 2.38 1.70 -18.76
N GLN A 162 3.70 1.79 -18.90
CA GLN A 162 4.33 2.64 -19.92
C GLN A 162 3.84 2.27 -21.31
N LYS A 163 3.86 0.98 -21.65
CA LYS A 163 3.38 0.51 -22.94
C LYS A 163 1.87 0.74 -23.11
N TYR A 164 1.09 0.43 -22.09
CA TYR A 164 -0.36 0.53 -22.11
C TYR A 164 -0.84 1.98 -22.32
N LEU A 165 -0.22 2.96 -21.64
CA LEU A 165 -0.51 4.39 -21.83
C LEU A 165 -0.11 4.86 -23.23
N GLN A 166 1.05 4.42 -23.73
CA GLN A 166 1.49 4.72 -25.09
C GLN A 166 0.53 4.17 -26.14
N ASP A 167 0.12 2.90 -26.02
CA ASP A 167 -0.83 2.24 -26.92
C ASP A 167 -2.23 2.89 -26.87
N ALA A 168 -2.62 3.44 -25.72
CA ALA A 168 -3.85 4.20 -25.51
C ALA A 168 -3.77 5.65 -26.01
N GLY A 169 -2.64 6.09 -26.52
CA GLY A 169 -2.42 7.47 -26.99
C GLY A 169 -2.51 8.53 -25.89
N VAL A 170 -2.17 8.15 -24.64
CA VAL A 170 -2.16 9.05 -23.49
C VAL A 170 -0.77 9.64 -23.33
N GLU A 171 -0.65 10.94 -23.52
CA GLU A 171 0.60 11.70 -23.33
C GLU A 171 0.66 12.18 -21.88
N VAL A 172 1.57 11.61 -21.08
CA VAL A 172 1.88 12.00 -19.71
C VAL A 172 3.37 11.77 -19.47
N GLU A 173 4.03 12.70 -18.79
CA GLU A 173 5.41 12.48 -18.36
C GLU A 173 5.44 11.38 -17.29
N MET A 174 6.27 10.37 -17.50
CA MET A 174 6.41 9.28 -16.53
C MET A 174 7.78 9.37 -15.88
N SER A 175 7.78 9.45 -14.55
CA SER A 175 8.98 9.42 -13.73
C SER A 175 8.90 8.27 -12.73
N ARG A 176 10.01 7.97 -12.05
CA ARG A 176 10.09 6.90 -11.04
C ARG A 176 10.80 7.41 -9.80
N LEU A 177 10.46 6.81 -8.65
CA LEU A 177 11.22 7.05 -7.45
C LEU A 177 12.68 6.64 -7.66
N ALA A 178 13.61 7.51 -7.22
CA ALA A 178 15.04 7.23 -7.31
C ALA A 178 15.39 5.98 -6.50
N ARG A 179 16.24 5.13 -7.08
CA ARG A 179 16.77 3.93 -6.44
C ARG A 179 18.24 4.11 -6.15
N GLY A 180 18.69 3.50 -5.09
CA GLY A 180 20.10 3.60 -4.72
C GLY A 180 20.37 3.06 -3.33
N ILE A 181 21.57 3.33 -2.84
CA ILE A 181 22.06 2.87 -1.54
C ILE A 181 21.31 3.62 -0.45
N PRO A 182 20.69 2.91 0.51
CA PRO A 182 20.04 3.53 1.65
C PRO A 182 21.02 4.35 2.50
N VAL A 183 20.59 5.46 3.04
CA VAL A 183 21.40 6.29 3.94
C VAL A 183 21.77 5.49 5.19
N GLY A 184 23.07 5.49 5.54
CA GLY A 184 23.59 4.78 6.70
C GLY A 184 24.00 3.32 6.43
N VAL A 185 23.94 2.87 5.18
CA VAL A 185 24.45 1.56 4.77
C VAL A 185 25.82 1.75 4.11
N ASP A 186 26.85 1.03 4.60
CA ASP A 186 28.17 1.02 3.96
C ASP A 186 28.11 0.27 2.63
N LEU A 187 28.91 0.71 1.65
CA LEU A 187 28.94 0.16 0.28
C LEU A 187 29.18 -1.35 0.25
N GLU A 188 29.98 -1.86 1.17
CA GLU A 188 30.32 -3.29 1.25
C GLU A 188 29.13 -4.20 1.60
N TYR A 189 28.07 -3.64 2.21
CA TYR A 189 26.87 -4.38 2.56
C TYR A 189 25.74 -4.25 1.53
N ALA A 190 25.91 -3.39 0.53
CA ALA A 190 24.92 -3.25 -0.53
C ALA A 190 25.04 -4.41 -1.53
N ASP A 191 23.91 -5.00 -1.90
CA ASP A 191 23.88 -6.04 -2.93
C ASP A 191 24.19 -5.48 -4.34
N GLN A 192 24.55 -6.35 -5.27
CA GLN A 192 24.97 -5.97 -6.62
C GLN A 192 23.88 -5.22 -7.40
N ILE A 193 22.60 -5.55 -7.19
CA ILE A 193 21.47 -4.92 -7.89
C ILE A 193 21.32 -3.48 -7.38
N THR A 194 21.34 -3.28 -6.07
CA THR A 194 21.29 -1.96 -5.43
C THR A 194 22.44 -1.07 -5.91
N LEU A 195 23.67 -1.62 -5.99
CA LEU A 195 24.84 -0.89 -6.50
C LEU A 195 24.71 -0.53 -7.99
N SER A 196 24.18 -1.43 -8.80
CA SER A 196 23.92 -1.16 -10.22
C SER A 196 22.93 -0.01 -10.39
N HIS A 197 21.80 -0.06 -9.70
CA HIS A 197 20.81 1.02 -9.73
C HIS A 197 21.36 2.37 -9.22
N ALA A 198 22.23 2.34 -8.20
CA ALA A 198 22.89 3.54 -7.70
C ALA A 198 23.84 4.16 -8.74
N LEU A 199 24.57 3.32 -9.48
CA LEU A 199 25.45 3.77 -10.56
C LEU A 199 24.67 4.33 -11.74
N ASP A 200 23.55 3.69 -12.12
CA ASP A 200 22.68 4.16 -13.20
C ASP A 200 22.01 5.48 -12.85
N GLY A 201 21.52 5.60 -11.61
CA GLY A 201 20.85 6.79 -11.07
C GLY A 201 21.79 7.88 -10.56
N ARG A 202 23.11 7.78 -10.77
CA ARG A 202 24.08 8.77 -10.29
C ARG A 202 23.80 10.17 -10.82
N ARG A 203 23.89 11.17 -9.97
CA ARG A 203 23.71 12.58 -10.33
C ARG A 203 25.06 13.30 -10.33
N LYS A 204 25.19 14.30 -11.20
CA LYS A 204 26.30 15.25 -11.15
C LYS A 204 26.12 16.14 -9.92
N LEU A 205 27.22 16.44 -9.22
CA LEU A 205 27.29 17.40 -8.13
C LEU A 205 27.34 18.82 -8.67
#